data_3d8e89a98c4ae3e50a39c4b47c59f77f
#
_entry.id   3d8e89a98c4ae3e50a39c4b47c59f77f
#
_cell.length_a   1.000
_cell.length_b   1.000
_cell.length_c   1.000
_cell.angle_alpha   90.00
_cell.angle_beta   90.00
_cell.angle_gamma   90.00
#
_symmetry.space_group_name_H-M   'P 1'
#
loop_
_entity.id
_entity.type
_entity.pdbx_description
1 polymer ?
#
loop_
_entity_poly.entity_id
_entity_poly.type
_entity_poly.pdbx_seq_one_letter_code
_entity_poly.pdbx_strand_id
1 'polypeptide(L)'
;MTLNSLLARQPWRGLLGMAIVVFIALVISSSQSMDTFGGIFTTLSMSFIPMIAVIGNVWHVQYPPNDHLKQPWKGMMLLALIIIYGAIAAYAITNFICGGVAQPVGNLYATMVVMTLFFFVVVFDTWPYQKMSPPARGFLTLLTVYAIAWILLRLLFNFSMLTYPTGVNPSPGPVPFYAPGGPFEAFAAIAPTGLFPWEEAVSFIMWAVIIMWSFVMLGMWPFNKLKMRQPLFGLIVLAACLVLSFVAFSIVVGVLHVEPLMYLNYGVCYCFGVFMIMMMLQMWPGRLIPTVLGGLLNLALCAVIGVIANELVWAFCDWHFGEAMAYPNGVFAAAGVMLGLSFPMWGVYGDLFEFWPMPAPAAPPETDPQ
;
A
#
# COMPACT_ATOMS: atom_id res chain seq x y z
N MET A 1 20.39 -10.63 -30.04
CA MET A 1 20.07 -9.76 -28.90
C MET A 1 20.62 -10.43 -27.65
N THR A 2 21.50 -9.77 -26.89
CA THR A 2 22.09 -10.37 -25.69
C THR A 2 21.10 -10.28 -24.53
N LEU A 3 21.20 -11.16 -23.53
CA LEU A 3 20.34 -11.13 -22.34
C LEU A 3 20.39 -9.76 -21.65
N ASN A 4 21.57 -9.18 -21.54
CA ASN A 4 21.74 -7.84 -20.94
C ASN A 4 20.99 -6.74 -21.71
N SER A 5 20.95 -6.81 -23.05
CA SER A 5 20.19 -5.83 -23.86
C SER A 5 18.67 -6.00 -23.74
N LEU A 6 18.19 -7.21 -23.47
CA LEU A 6 16.78 -7.45 -23.15
C LEU A 6 16.42 -6.89 -21.77
N LEU A 7 17.21 -7.21 -20.74
CA LEU A 7 16.96 -6.78 -19.36
C LEU A 7 17.15 -5.26 -19.14
N ALA A 8 17.77 -4.57 -20.08
CA ALA A 8 17.84 -3.10 -20.06
C ALA A 8 16.54 -2.41 -20.53
N ARG A 9 15.56 -3.17 -21.04
CA ARG A 9 14.32 -2.64 -21.66
C ARG A 9 13.06 -3.19 -20.99
N GLN A 10 12.02 -2.36 -20.95
CA GLN A 10 10.67 -2.84 -20.62
C GLN A 10 10.07 -3.61 -21.80
N PRO A 11 9.26 -4.66 -21.55
CA PRO A 11 8.75 -5.09 -20.23
C PRO A 11 9.68 -6.06 -19.47
N TRP A 12 10.73 -6.58 -20.09
CA TRP A 12 11.54 -7.69 -19.54
C TRP A 12 12.18 -7.37 -18.21
N ARG A 13 12.66 -6.12 -18.05
CA ARG A 13 13.21 -5.63 -16.78
C ARG A 13 12.16 -5.69 -15.67
N GLY A 14 10.98 -5.17 -15.94
CA GLY A 14 9.88 -5.13 -14.97
C GLY A 14 9.35 -6.52 -14.63
N LEU A 15 9.17 -7.38 -15.64
CA LEU A 15 8.69 -8.77 -15.44
C LEU A 15 9.67 -9.58 -14.59
N LEU A 16 10.97 -9.48 -14.86
CA LEU A 16 11.97 -10.18 -14.04
C LEU A 16 12.02 -9.60 -12.62
N GLY A 17 12.00 -8.25 -12.48
CA GLY A 17 11.96 -7.60 -11.18
C GLY A 17 10.75 -8.04 -10.35
N MET A 18 9.59 -8.10 -10.97
CA MET A 18 8.37 -8.60 -10.35
C MET A 18 8.52 -10.05 -9.91
N ALA A 19 9.01 -10.94 -10.80
CA ALA A 19 9.19 -12.34 -10.48
C ALA A 19 10.12 -12.56 -9.29
N ILE A 20 11.23 -11.80 -9.21
CA ILE A 20 12.16 -11.84 -8.08
C ILE A 20 11.45 -11.42 -6.78
N VAL A 21 10.75 -10.30 -6.78
CA VAL A 21 10.11 -9.77 -5.58
C VAL A 21 8.96 -10.68 -5.11
N VAL A 22 8.10 -11.12 -6.02
CA VAL A 22 7.01 -12.05 -5.67
C VAL A 22 7.58 -13.37 -5.13
N PHE A 23 8.62 -13.91 -5.75
CA PHE A 23 9.28 -15.12 -5.26
C PHE A 23 9.81 -14.94 -3.83
N ILE A 24 10.51 -13.82 -3.54
CA ILE A 24 10.99 -13.54 -2.18
C ILE A 24 9.82 -13.37 -1.20
N ALA A 25 8.74 -12.68 -1.61
CA ALA A 25 7.54 -12.52 -0.79
C ALA A 25 6.90 -13.88 -0.44
N LEU A 26 6.80 -14.79 -1.40
CA LEU A 26 6.29 -16.15 -1.17
C LEU A 26 7.20 -16.96 -0.24
N VAL A 27 8.53 -16.86 -0.41
CA VAL A 27 9.50 -17.53 0.48
C VAL A 27 9.39 -17.00 1.91
N ILE A 28 9.29 -15.69 2.10
CA ILE A 28 9.09 -15.10 3.43
C ILE A 28 7.76 -15.56 4.03
N SER A 29 6.68 -15.53 3.25
CA SER A 29 5.36 -15.99 3.72
C SER A 29 5.36 -17.47 4.08
N SER A 30 6.05 -18.32 3.31
CA SER A 30 6.14 -19.76 3.59
C SER A 30 6.94 -20.12 4.86
N SER A 31 7.71 -19.18 5.40
CA SER A 31 8.41 -19.33 6.66
C SER A 31 7.59 -18.96 7.90
N GLN A 32 6.36 -18.46 7.69
CA GLN A 32 5.49 -17.94 8.76
C GLN A 32 4.29 -18.86 8.98
N SER A 33 3.83 -18.95 10.24
CA SER A 33 2.48 -19.43 10.53
C SER A 33 1.45 -18.33 10.26
N MET A 34 0.18 -18.69 10.10
CA MET A 34 -0.90 -17.70 9.93
C MET A 34 -0.93 -16.69 11.06
N ASP A 35 -0.71 -17.13 12.30
CA ASP A 35 -0.70 -16.28 13.50
C ASP A 35 0.41 -15.23 13.46
N THR A 36 1.62 -15.64 13.07
CA THR A 36 2.76 -14.73 12.97
C THR A 36 2.59 -13.79 11.79
N PHE A 37 2.14 -14.32 10.64
CA PHE A 37 1.97 -13.56 9.41
C PHE A 37 0.87 -12.50 9.54
N GLY A 38 -0.29 -12.89 10.05
CA GLY A 38 -1.43 -11.99 10.25
C GLY A 38 -1.24 -11.00 11.42
N GLY A 39 -0.36 -11.31 12.36
CA GLY A 39 -0.12 -10.53 13.58
C GLY A 39 0.94 -9.46 13.44
N ILE A 40 2.04 -9.66 14.17
CA ILE A 40 3.13 -8.67 14.29
C ILE A 40 3.83 -8.39 12.96
N PHE A 41 3.90 -9.41 12.09
CA PHE A 41 4.60 -9.29 10.82
C PHE A 41 3.90 -8.29 9.87
N THR A 42 2.57 -8.35 9.77
CA THR A 42 1.80 -7.38 8.95
C THR A 42 1.94 -5.96 9.49
N THR A 43 1.86 -5.77 10.81
CA THR A 43 2.08 -4.45 11.42
C THR A 43 3.48 -3.91 11.09
N LEU A 44 4.50 -4.76 11.18
CA LEU A 44 5.88 -4.40 10.87
C LEU A 44 6.05 -4.03 9.39
N SER A 45 5.54 -4.85 8.47
CA SER A 45 5.68 -4.63 7.02
C SER A 45 4.96 -3.36 6.57
N MET A 46 3.75 -3.09 7.10
CA MET A 46 3.04 -1.83 6.85
C MET A 46 3.78 -0.63 7.41
N SER A 47 4.51 -0.78 8.51
CA SER A 47 5.30 0.29 9.12
C SER A 47 6.55 0.68 8.31
N PHE A 48 7.01 -0.15 7.35
CA PHE A 48 8.10 0.22 6.44
C PHE A 48 7.66 1.20 5.35
N ILE A 49 6.42 1.09 4.87
CA ILE A 49 5.90 1.82 3.72
C ILE A 49 6.02 3.35 3.87
N PRO A 50 5.70 3.97 5.01
CA PRO A 50 5.81 5.41 5.17
C PRO A 50 7.21 5.94 4.92
N MET A 51 8.24 5.23 5.38
CA MET A 51 9.63 5.64 5.15
C MET A 51 10.06 5.39 3.70
N ILE A 52 9.63 4.30 3.07
CA ILE A 52 9.88 4.03 1.64
C ILE A 52 9.33 5.18 0.81
N ALA A 53 8.08 5.59 1.06
CA ALA A 53 7.45 6.66 0.33
C ALA A 53 8.12 8.03 0.58
N VAL A 54 8.58 8.31 1.80
CA VAL A 54 9.34 9.53 2.09
C VAL A 54 10.68 9.53 1.36
N ILE A 55 11.43 8.44 1.42
CA ILE A 55 12.71 8.33 0.72
C ILE A 55 12.52 8.48 -0.80
N GLY A 56 11.55 7.77 -1.39
CA GLY A 56 11.30 7.79 -2.83
C GLY A 56 10.71 9.11 -3.31
N ASN A 57 9.60 9.54 -2.73
CA ASN A 57 8.81 10.65 -3.28
C ASN A 57 9.14 12.02 -2.68
N VAL A 58 9.57 12.09 -1.40
CA VAL A 58 9.85 13.38 -0.74
C VAL A 58 11.33 13.73 -0.81
N TRP A 59 12.19 12.74 -0.63
CA TRP A 59 13.66 12.90 -0.65
C TRP A 59 14.30 12.54 -1.99
N HIS A 60 13.51 12.00 -2.93
CA HIS A 60 13.97 11.60 -4.28
C HIS A 60 15.23 10.71 -4.25
N VAL A 61 15.31 9.83 -3.24
CA VAL A 61 16.45 8.92 -3.01
C VAL A 61 17.82 9.65 -2.78
N GLN A 62 17.77 10.96 -2.50
CA GLN A 62 18.98 11.79 -2.30
C GLN A 62 19.32 12.02 -0.81
N TYR A 63 18.40 11.67 0.09
CA TYR A 63 18.63 11.84 1.52
C TYR A 63 18.43 10.51 2.27
N PRO A 64 19.30 10.16 3.26
CA PRO A 64 20.52 10.85 3.66
C PRO A 64 21.52 11.00 2.51
N PRO A 65 22.48 11.95 2.56
CA PRO A 65 23.45 12.17 1.48
C PRO A 65 24.16 10.87 1.09
N ASN A 66 24.00 10.43 -0.15
CA ASN A 66 24.44 9.11 -0.59
C ASN A 66 25.10 9.09 -1.98
N ASP A 67 25.40 10.25 -2.55
CA ASP A 67 25.98 10.40 -3.89
C ASP A 67 27.33 9.71 -4.05
N HIS A 68 28.06 9.50 -2.95
CA HIS A 68 29.34 8.79 -2.91
C HIS A 68 29.19 7.27 -2.93
N LEU A 69 27.97 6.75 -2.72
CA LEU A 69 27.71 5.31 -2.66
C LEU A 69 27.21 4.79 -4.01
N LYS A 70 27.79 3.66 -4.43
CA LYS A 70 27.30 2.91 -5.60
C LYS A 70 26.39 1.77 -5.16
N GLN A 71 25.54 1.28 -6.08
CA GLN A 71 24.78 0.05 -5.85
C GLN A 71 25.72 -1.15 -5.67
N PRO A 72 25.44 -2.07 -4.74
CA PRO A 72 24.25 -2.16 -3.90
C PRO A 72 24.32 -1.36 -2.58
N TRP A 73 25.48 -0.74 -2.24
CA TRP A 73 25.69 -0.11 -0.93
C TRP A 73 24.72 1.05 -0.64
N LYS A 74 24.38 1.84 -1.67
CA LYS A 74 23.36 2.88 -1.59
C LYS A 74 22.02 2.29 -1.14
N GLY A 75 21.55 1.24 -1.85
CA GLY A 75 20.30 0.55 -1.52
C GLY A 75 20.31 -0.05 -0.13
N MET A 76 21.43 -0.68 0.28
CA MET A 76 21.56 -1.28 1.62
C MET A 76 21.49 -0.25 2.75
N MET A 77 22.12 0.92 2.58
CA MET A 77 22.07 2.00 3.57
C MET A 77 20.62 2.50 3.75
N LEU A 78 19.91 2.73 2.64
CA LEU A 78 18.52 3.18 2.67
C LEU A 78 17.59 2.10 3.23
N LEU A 79 17.83 0.83 2.89
CA LEU A 79 17.08 -0.30 3.47
C LEU A 79 17.29 -0.39 4.98
N ALA A 80 18.53 -0.21 5.48
CA ALA A 80 18.79 -0.19 6.92
C ALA A 80 18.00 0.93 7.62
N LEU A 81 17.91 2.12 7.01
CA LEU A 81 17.11 3.23 7.54
C LEU A 81 15.62 2.86 7.60
N ILE A 82 15.08 2.21 6.57
CA ILE A 82 13.69 1.75 6.52
C ILE A 82 13.42 0.72 7.62
N ILE A 83 14.32 -0.25 7.80
CA ILE A 83 14.18 -1.29 8.82
C ILE A 83 14.19 -0.68 10.23
N ILE A 84 15.15 0.21 10.51
CA ILE A 84 15.22 0.90 11.81
C ILE A 84 13.95 1.71 12.06
N TYR A 85 13.53 2.51 11.09
CA TYR A 85 12.32 3.32 11.22
C TYR A 85 11.09 2.45 11.42
N GLY A 86 10.88 1.43 10.59
CA GLY A 86 9.71 0.57 10.65
C GLY A 86 9.65 -0.23 11.95
N ALA A 87 10.79 -0.69 12.47
CA ALA A 87 10.87 -1.35 13.76
C ALA A 87 10.47 -0.40 14.91
N ILE A 88 10.97 0.85 14.89
CA ILE A 88 10.58 1.88 15.87
C ILE A 88 9.10 2.20 15.75
N ALA A 89 8.56 2.37 14.54
CA ALA A 89 7.15 2.66 14.32
C ALA A 89 6.25 1.49 14.77
N ALA A 90 6.56 0.26 14.40
CA ALA A 90 5.83 -0.92 14.85
C ALA A 90 5.87 -1.09 16.37
N TYR A 91 7.05 -0.87 16.97
CA TYR A 91 7.19 -0.87 18.44
C TYR A 91 6.33 0.21 19.08
N ALA A 92 6.34 1.43 18.54
CA ALA A 92 5.53 2.54 19.05
C ALA A 92 4.03 2.25 18.92
N ILE A 93 3.57 1.72 17.78
CA ILE A 93 2.18 1.31 17.58
C ILE A 93 1.79 0.25 18.60
N THR A 94 2.58 -0.81 18.75
CA THR A 94 2.26 -1.91 19.66
C THR A 94 2.21 -1.45 21.11
N ASN A 95 3.18 -0.65 21.57
CA ASN A 95 3.29 -0.30 22.99
C ASN A 95 2.44 0.93 23.39
N PHE A 96 2.39 1.97 22.55
CA PHE A 96 1.70 3.21 22.93
C PHE A 96 0.25 3.28 22.42
N ILE A 97 -0.04 2.60 21.29
CA ILE A 97 -1.39 2.59 20.73
C ILE A 97 -2.16 1.35 21.19
N CYS A 98 -1.52 0.18 21.25
CA CYS A 98 -2.16 -1.10 21.54
C CYS A 98 -1.93 -1.60 22.96
N GLY A 99 -1.26 -0.85 23.83
CA GLY A 99 -1.06 -1.25 25.24
C GLY A 99 -0.12 -2.43 25.43
N GLY A 100 0.81 -2.67 24.52
CA GLY A 100 1.88 -3.69 24.64
C GLY A 100 1.57 -5.04 23.99
N VAL A 101 0.40 -5.20 23.40
CA VAL A 101 -0.03 -6.45 22.74
C VAL A 101 -0.43 -6.17 21.30
N ALA A 102 0.02 -6.99 20.35
CA ALA A 102 -0.42 -6.88 18.97
C ALA A 102 -1.95 -7.08 18.87
N GLN A 103 -2.64 -6.12 18.29
CA GLN A 103 -4.10 -6.07 18.24
C GLN A 103 -4.59 -5.57 16.86
N PRO A 104 -5.84 -5.88 16.48
CA PRO A 104 -6.44 -5.41 15.24
C PRO A 104 -6.37 -3.90 15.05
N VAL A 105 -6.53 -3.12 16.11
CA VAL A 105 -6.45 -1.65 16.06
C VAL A 105 -5.08 -1.16 15.58
N GLY A 106 -4.00 -1.83 15.97
CA GLY A 106 -2.63 -1.47 15.56
C GLY A 106 -2.39 -1.75 14.08
N ASN A 107 -2.84 -2.88 13.60
CA ASN A 107 -2.71 -3.28 12.20
C ASN A 107 -3.50 -2.33 11.27
N LEU A 108 -4.76 -2.06 11.61
CA LEU A 108 -5.57 -1.11 10.84
C LEU A 108 -5.06 0.33 10.96
N TYR A 109 -4.48 0.72 12.10
CA TYR A 109 -3.81 2.02 12.22
C TYR A 109 -2.61 2.13 11.27
N ALA A 110 -1.73 1.13 11.23
CA ALA A 110 -0.60 1.11 10.30
C ALA A 110 -1.08 1.19 8.83
N THR A 111 -2.15 0.48 8.49
CA THR A 111 -2.78 0.54 7.16
C THR A 111 -3.34 1.95 6.87
N MET A 112 -4.02 2.58 7.82
CA MET A 112 -4.53 3.95 7.68
C MET A 112 -3.42 4.98 7.51
N VAL A 113 -2.28 4.79 8.16
CA VAL A 113 -1.08 5.63 7.95
C VAL A 113 -0.65 5.57 6.49
N VAL A 114 -0.58 4.38 5.90
CA VAL A 114 -0.21 4.19 4.48
C VAL A 114 -1.22 4.87 3.54
N MET A 115 -2.51 4.66 3.76
CA MET A 115 -3.56 5.26 2.93
C MET A 115 -3.56 6.79 3.01
N THR A 116 -3.42 7.34 4.21
CA THR A 116 -3.32 8.79 4.44
C THR A 116 -2.07 9.37 3.78
N LEU A 117 -0.94 8.66 3.88
CA LEU A 117 0.33 9.06 3.27
C LEU A 117 0.22 9.23 1.76
N PHE A 118 -0.45 8.31 1.07
CA PHE A 118 -0.63 8.40 -0.36
C PHE A 118 -1.35 9.69 -0.77
N PHE A 119 -2.45 10.03 -0.13
CA PHE A 119 -3.10 11.31 -0.38
C PHE A 119 -2.20 12.49 -0.05
N PHE A 120 -1.53 12.46 1.10
CA PHE A 120 -0.72 13.57 1.56
C PHE A 120 0.49 13.84 0.66
N VAL A 121 1.16 12.79 0.20
CA VAL A 121 2.34 12.92 -0.66
C VAL A 121 1.94 13.14 -2.12
N VAL A 122 1.01 12.34 -2.66
CA VAL A 122 0.70 12.34 -4.10
C VAL A 122 -0.26 13.46 -4.48
N VAL A 123 -1.32 13.67 -3.67
CA VAL A 123 -2.39 14.61 -4.01
C VAL A 123 -2.12 16.01 -3.46
N PHE A 124 -1.68 16.09 -2.19
CA PHE A 124 -1.37 17.38 -1.55
C PHE A 124 0.08 17.82 -1.76
N ASP A 125 0.92 17.03 -2.40
CA ASP A 125 2.34 17.34 -2.62
C ASP A 125 3.03 17.81 -1.31
N THR A 126 2.74 17.11 -0.22
CA THR A 126 3.25 17.42 1.13
C THR A 126 2.91 18.84 1.67
N TRP A 127 1.88 19.49 1.12
CA TRP A 127 1.45 20.77 1.66
C TRP A 127 1.12 20.65 3.16
N PRO A 128 1.55 21.61 4.03
CA PRO A 128 2.17 22.90 3.74
C PRO A 128 3.71 22.91 3.73
N TYR A 129 4.38 21.75 3.72
CA TYR A 129 5.83 21.61 3.98
C TYR A 129 6.72 21.72 2.72
N GLN A 130 6.16 22.05 1.56
CA GLN A 130 6.85 22.08 0.26
C GLN A 130 8.12 22.95 0.23
N LYS A 131 8.16 24.03 1.02
CA LYS A 131 9.27 24.98 1.06
C LYS A 131 10.34 24.64 2.10
N MET A 132 10.15 23.56 2.86
CA MET A 132 11.10 23.14 3.90
C MET A 132 12.27 22.36 3.32
N SER A 133 13.35 22.26 4.07
CA SER A 133 14.48 21.39 3.71
C SER A 133 14.01 19.93 3.61
N PRO A 134 14.59 19.12 2.71
CA PRO A 134 14.16 17.74 2.50
C PRO A 134 14.02 16.92 3.80
N PRO A 135 14.98 16.94 4.75
CA PRO A 135 14.82 16.21 6.00
C PRO A 135 13.59 16.66 6.79
N ALA A 136 13.44 17.97 7.00
CA ALA A 136 12.31 18.52 7.76
C ALA A 136 10.97 18.21 7.08
N ARG A 137 10.90 18.36 5.75
CA ARG A 137 9.72 18.01 4.95
C ARG A 137 9.32 16.56 5.16
N GLY A 138 10.27 15.60 5.09
CA GLY A 138 9.98 14.18 5.29
C GLY A 138 9.51 13.85 6.71
N PHE A 139 10.21 14.32 7.74
CA PHE A 139 9.81 14.05 9.12
C PHE A 139 8.47 14.69 9.51
N LEU A 140 8.21 15.92 9.08
CA LEU A 140 6.92 16.56 9.32
C LEU A 140 5.78 15.89 8.55
N THR A 141 6.05 15.40 7.34
CA THR A 141 5.10 14.55 6.59
C THR A 141 4.72 13.32 7.41
N LEU A 142 5.70 12.57 7.91
CA LEU A 142 5.44 11.39 8.73
C LEU A 142 4.60 11.74 9.97
N LEU A 143 5.04 12.73 10.74
CA LEU A 143 4.32 13.14 11.96
C LEU A 143 2.86 13.50 11.66
N THR A 144 2.63 14.29 10.62
CA THR A 144 1.28 14.73 10.22
C THR A 144 0.42 13.56 9.77
N VAL A 145 0.97 12.66 8.98
CA VAL A 145 0.24 11.50 8.47
C VAL A 145 -0.15 10.54 9.59
N TYR A 146 0.73 10.28 10.56
CA TYR A 146 0.39 9.48 11.73
C TYR A 146 -0.72 10.13 12.57
N ALA A 147 -0.65 11.45 12.78
CA ALA A 147 -1.68 12.17 13.52
C ALA A 147 -3.05 12.15 12.80
N ILE A 148 -3.07 12.41 11.50
CA ILE A 148 -4.30 12.38 10.69
C ILE A 148 -4.87 10.96 10.66
N ALA A 149 -4.04 9.94 10.41
CA ALA A 149 -4.47 8.54 10.39
C ALA A 149 -5.11 8.11 11.71
N TRP A 150 -4.55 8.54 12.85
CA TRP A 150 -5.13 8.28 14.16
C TRP A 150 -6.52 8.92 14.33
N ILE A 151 -6.65 10.18 13.93
CA ILE A 151 -7.95 10.88 13.98
C ILE A 151 -8.97 10.19 13.08
N LEU A 152 -8.59 9.85 11.84
CA LEU A 152 -9.48 9.16 10.91
C LEU A 152 -9.88 7.78 11.39
N LEU A 153 -8.96 7.01 11.96
CA LEU A 153 -9.27 5.69 12.53
C LEU A 153 -10.31 5.81 13.64
N ARG A 154 -10.11 6.74 14.59
CA ARG A 154 -11.04 6.96 15.72
C ARG A 154 -12.40 7.48 15.27
N LEU A 155 -12.43 8.34 14.25
CA LEU A 155 -13.65 8.94 13.74
C LEU A 155 -14.48 7.99 12.89
N LEU A 156 -13.83 7.23 12.03
CA LEU A 156 -14.53 6.47 10.98
C LEU A 156 -14.79 5.02 11.37
N PHE A 157 -13.88 4.36 12.09
CA PHE A 157 -13.95 2.91 12.31
C PHE A 157 -14.67 2.56 13.61
N ASN A 158 -15.62 1.64 13.54
CA ASN A 158 -16.29 1.05 14.68
C ASN A 158 -15.91 -0.43 14.82
N PHE A 159 -15.24 -0.78 15.92
CA PHE A 159 -14.76 -2.12 16.24
C PHE A 159 -15.66 -2.87 17.23
N SER A 160 -16.79 -2.30 17.64
CA SER A 160 -17.65 -2.90 18.66
C SER A 160 -18.13 -4.31 18.31
N MET A 161 -18.29 -4.58 17.01
CA MET A 161 -18.72 -5.89 16.49
C MET A 161 -17.59 -6.67 15.83
N LEU A 162 -16.33 -6.26 16.00
CA LEU A 162 -15.20 -6.96 15.40
C LEU A 162 -15.03 -8.36 15.96
N THR A 163 -15.36 -9.36 15.16
CA THR A 163 -15.19 -10.78 15.48
C THR A 163 -14.12 -11.46 14.61
N TYR A 164 -13.60 -10.76 13.61
CA TYR A 164 -12.65 -11.30 12.65
C TYR A 164 -11.22 -10.94 13.04
N PRO A 165 -10.26 -11.85 12.81
CA PRO A 165 -8.85 -11.57 13.01
C PRO A 165 -8.36 -10.64 11.87
N THR A 166 -8.29 -9.34 12.12
CA THR A 166 -7.66 -8.39 11.20
C THR A 166 -6.14 -8.51 11.24
N GLY A 167 -5.62 -9.61 10.75
CA GLY A 167 -4.20 -9.91 10.78
C GLY A 167 -3.64 -10.28 12.16
N VAL A 168 -4.50 -10.53 13.16
CA VAL A 168 -4.10 -10.97 14.50
C VAL A 168 -4.92 -12.21 14.86
N ASN A 169 -4.28 -13.29 15.25
CA ASN A 169 -4.96 -14.44 15.84
C ASN A 169 -5.42 -14.15 17.28
N PRO A 170 -6.55 -14.60 17.74
CA PRO A 170 -7.21 -15.88 17.50
C PRO A 170 -8.23 -15.87 16.37
N SER A 171 -8.64 -17.08 15.95
CA SER A 171 -9.73 -17.32 15.00
C SER A 171 -11.02 -16.61 15.41
N PRO A 172 -11.90 -16.24 14.47
CA PRO A 172 -13.18 -15.60 14.78
C PRO A 172 -13.95 -16.41 15.80
N GLY A 173 -14.32 -15.75 16.89
CA GLY A 173 -15.19 -16.32 17.91
C GLY A 173 -16.58 -15.68 17.87
N PRO A 174 -17.55 -16.25 18.57
CA PRO A 174 -18.89 -15.69 18.66
C PRO A 174 -18.95 -14.36 19.43
N VAL A 175 -17.88 -14.06 20.21
CA VAL A 175 -17.80 -12.86 21.02
C VAL A 175 -16.91 -11.82 20.33
N PRO A 176 -17.34 -10.55 20.19
CA PRO A 176 -16.51 -9.49 19.65
C PRO A 176 -15.21 -9.33 20.45
N PHE A 177 -14.12 -9.04 19.77
CA PHE A 177 -12.77 -9.04 20.35
C PHE A 177 -12.58 -8.12 21.55
N TYR A 178 -13.27 -6.98 21.56
CA TYR A 178 -13.18 -5.98 22.62
C TYR A 178 -14.38 -5.97 23.56
N ALA A 179 -15.34 -6.90 23.40
CA ALA A 179 -16.49 -7.06 24.29
C ALA A 179 -16.15 -7.94 25.51
N PRO A 180 -16.99 -7.90 26.56
CA PRO A 180 -16.85 -8.84 27.68
C PRO A 180 -16.76 -10.30 27.24
N GLY A 181 -15.73 -11.01 27.70
CA GLY A 181 -15.43 -12.38 27.27
C GLY A 181 -14.63 -12.49 25.98
N GLY A 182 -14.34 -11.40 25.30
CA GLY A 182 -13.49 -11.38 24.11
C GLY A 182 -11.99 -11.37 24.43
N PRO A 183 -11.13 -11.75 23.45
CA PRO A 183 -9.68 -11.90 23.68
C PRO A 183 -8.96 -10.59 24.02
N PHE A 184 -9.55 -9.44 23.71
CA PHE A 184 -9.01 -8.10 24.00
C PHE A 184 -9.94 -7.26 24.88
N GLU A 185 -10.77 -7.89 25.71
CA GLU A 185 -11.66 -7.21 26.66
C GLU A 185 -10.91 -6.15 27.53
N ALA A 186 -9.72 -6.52 28.02
CA ALA A 186 -8.89 -5.61 28.84
C ALA A 186 -8.49 -4.33 28.09
N PHE A 187 -8.60 -4.31 26.77
CA PHE A 187 -8.26 -3.19 25.91
C PHE A 187 -9.47 -2.51 25.27
N ALA A 188 -10.68 -2.76 25.75
CA ALA A 188 -11.92 -2.22 25.20
C ALA A 188 -11.89 -0.67 25.04
N ALA A 189 -11.22 0.04 25.95
CA ALA A 189 -11.07 1.50 25.89
C ALA A 189 -10.20 2.00 24.70
N ILE A 190 -9.37 1.12 24.13
CA ILE A 190 -8.51 1.43 22.98
C ILE A 190 -9.28 1.28 21.67
N ALA A 191 -10.25 0.37 21.62
CA ALA A 191 -11.03 0.07 20.43
C ALA A 191 -11.75 1.33 19.91
N PRO A 192 -11.62 1.65 18.61
CA PRO A 192 -12.40 2.72 18.00
C PRO A 192 -13.90 2.41 18.01
N THR A 193 -14.70 3.43 18.28
CA THR A 193 -16.16 3.40 18.21
C THR A 193 -16.70 4.46 17.26
N GLY A 194 -16.07 4.55 16.08
CA GLY A 194 -16.37 5.54 15.05
C GLY A 194 -17.70 5.30 14.33
N LEU A 195 -17.90 6.02 13.22
CA LEU A 195 -19.19 6.14 12.56
C LEU A 195 -19.62 4.90 11.78
N PHE A 196 -18.67 4.13 11.24
CA PHE A 196 -18.98 3.04 10.29
C PHE A 196 -18.41 1.71 10.78
N PRO A 197 -19.07 0.56 10.50
CA PRO A 197 -18.47 -0.75 10.67
C PRO A 197 -17.07 -0.77 10.04
N TRP A 198 -16.13 -1.41 10.72
CA TRP A 198 -14.72 -1.35 10.29
C TRP A 198 -14.50 -1.94 8.88
N GLU A 199 -15.27 -2.99 8.51
CA GLU A 199 -15.23 -3.64 7.20
C GLU A 199 -15.63 -2.68 6.08
N GLU A 200 -16.69 -1.92 6.32
CA GLU A 200 -17.19 -0.93 5.37
C GLU A 200 -16.21 0.25 5.26
N ALA A 201 -15.70 0.72 6.41
CA ALA A 201 -14.77 1.85 6.44
C ALA A 201 -13.47 1.53 5.70
N VAL A 202 -12.85 0.37 5.95
CA VAL A 202 -11.59 -0.01 5.29
C VAL A 202 -11.79 -0.23 3.79
N SER A 203 -12.90 -0.87 3.39
CA SER A 203 -13.23 -1.10 1.98
C SER A 203 -13.46 0.21 1.24
N PHE A 204 -14.24 1.11 1.81
CA PHE A 204 -14.49 2.44 1.25
C PHE A 204 -13.19 3.23 1.04
N ILE A 205 -12.32 3.30 2.06
CA ILE A 205 -11.07 4.06 1.99
C ILE A 205 -10.10 3.42 0.99
N MET A 206 -10.03 2.10 0.94
CA MET A 206 -9.21 1.39 -0.04
C MET A 206 -9.58 1.77 -1.47
N TRP A 207 -10.86 1.81 -1.80
CA TRP A 207 -11.33 2.23 -3.12
C TRP A 207 -11.12 3.71 -3.40
N ALA A 208 -11.18 4.58 -2.38
CA ALA A 208 -10.79 5.98 -2.56
C ALA A 208 -9.31 6.11 -2.94
N VAL A 209 -8.42 5.30 -2.34
CA VAL A 209 -6.99 5.23 -2.70
C VAL A 209 -6.80 4.70 -4.13
N ILE A 210 -7.54 3.67 -4.52
CA ILE A 210 -7.48 3.11 -5.89
C ILE A 210 -7.90 4.14 -6.93
N ILE A 211 -8.98 4.86 -6.68
CA ILE A 211 -9.45 5.93 -7.56
C ILE A 211 -8.40 7.05 -7.67
N MET A 212 -7.76 7.40 -6.57
CA MET A 212 -6.64 8.35 -6.57
C MET A 212 -5.50 7.86 -7.47
N TRP A 213 -5.06 6.61 -7.33
CA TRP A 213 -4.02 6.03 -8.20
C TRP A 213 -4.46 5.93 -9.65
N SER A 214 -5.76 5.71 -9.91
CA SER A 214 -6.31 5.74 -11.27
C SER A 214 -6.16 7.13 -11.89
N PHE A 215 -6.41 8.20 -11.15
CA PHE A 215 -6.13 9.57 -11.63
C PHE A 215 -4.64 9.80 -11.87
N VAL A 216 -3.76 9.27 -11.04
CA VAL A 216 -2.31 9.35 -11.28
C VAL A 216 -1.93 8.65 -12.59
N MET A 217 -2.45 7.47 -12.85
CA MET A 217 -2.22 6.75 -14.11
C MET A 217 -2.74 7.50 -15.36
N LEU A 218 -3.81 8.28 -15.19
CA LEU A 218 -4.36 9.15 -16.24
C LEU A 218 -3.63 10.49 -16.34
N GLY A 219 -2.49 10.67 -15.68
CA GLY A 219 -1.77 11.95 -15.62
C GLY A 219 -2.57 13.04 -14.92
N MET A 220 -3.32 12.68 -13.89
CA MET A 220 -4.24 13.54 -13.13
C MET A 220 -5.36 14.15 -13.98
N TRP A 221 -5.65 13.58 -15.15
CA TRP A 221 -6.82 14.01 -15.93
C TRP A 221 -8.13 13.68 -15.19
N PRO A 222 -9.14 14.60 -15.18
CA PRO A 222 -9.20 15.91 -15.81
C PRO A 222 -8.62 17.06 -14.98
N PHE A 223 -8.16 16.81 -13.76
CA PHE A 223 -7.75 17.85 -12.79
C PHE A 223 -6.48 18.60 -13.22
N ASN A 224 -5.61 17.97 -14.00
CA ASN A 224 -4.40 18.62 -14.54
C ASN A 224 -4.67 19.85 -15.40
N LYS A 225 -5.92 20.02 -15.86
CA LYS A 225 -6.37 21.22 -16.57
C LYS A 225 -6.74 22.37 -15.64
N LEU A 226 -6.92 22.08 -14.34
CA LEU A 226 -7.29 23.08 -13.36
C LEU A 226 -6.02 23.80 -12.88
N LYS A 227 -5.92 25.09 -13.17
CA LYS A 227 -4.79 25.94 -12.73
C LYS A 227 -4.94 26.33 -11.25
N MET A 228 -5.07 25.35 -10.38
CA MET A 228 -5.26 25.58 -8.94
C MET A 228 -3.98 25.34 -8.16
N ARG A 229 -3.83 26.05 -7.02
CA ARG A 229 -2.73 25.86 -6.08
C ARG A 229 -3.15 24.99 -4.92
N GLN A 230 -2.17 24.37 -4.27
CA GLN A 230 -2.40 23.69 -2.99
C GLN A 230 -2.83 24.72 -1.91
N PRO A 231 -3.74 24.34 -1.00
CA PRO A 231 -4.36 23.00 -0.83
C PRO A 231 -5.62 22.76 -1.68
N LEU A 232 -6.14 23.76 -2.39
CA LEU A 232 -7.43 23.67 -3.09
C LEU A 232 -7.43 22.54 -4.14
N PHE A 233 -6.34 22.40 -4.90
CA PHE A 233 -6.19 21.29 -5.84
C PHE A 233 -6.35 19.93 -5.13
N GLY A 234 -5.62 19.75 -4.03
CA GLY A 234 -5.68 18.50 -3.24
C GLY A 234 -7.08 18.21 -2.69
N LEU A 235 -7.75 19.23 -2.17
CA LEU A 235 -9.12 19.08 -1.64
C LEU A 235 -10.13 18.67 -2.71
N ILE A 236 -10.03 19.21 -3.93
CA ILE A 236 -10.93 18.84 -5.03
C ILE A 236 -10.68 17.40 -5.49
N VAL A 237 -9.42 17.00 -5.64
CA VAL A 237 -9.08 15.63 -6.00
C VAL A 237 -9.53 14.65 -4.91
N LEU A 238 -9.27 14.96 -3.64
CA LEU A 238 -9.73 14.15 -2.51
C LEU A 238 -11.27 14.02 -2.51
N ALA A 239 -11.99 15.14 -2.64
CA ALA A 239 -13.45 15.12 -2.69
C ALA A 239 -13.97 14.26 -3.86
N ALA A 240 -13.36 14.35 -5.04
CA ALA A 240 -13.72 13.50 -6.18
C ALA A 240 -13.45 12.01 -5.90
N CYS A 241 -12.32 11.67 -5.28
CA CYS A 241 -12.02 10.30 -4.90
C CYS A 241 -13.04 9.76 -3.89
N LEU A 242 -13.41 10.54 -2.88
CA LEU A 242 -14.41 10.14 -1.87
C LEU A 242 -15.79 9.98 -2.48
N VAL A 243 -16.24 10.90 -3.35
CA VAL A 243 -17.55 10.82 -4.02
C VAL A 243 -17.61 9.60 -4.94
N LEU A 244 -16.59 9.38 -5.75
CA LEU A 244 -16.56 8.21 -6.65
C LEU A 244 -16.47 6.90 -5.88
N SER A 245 -15.71 6.86 -4.78
CA SER A 245 -15.67 5.69 -3.89
C SER A 245 -17.04 5.44 -3.26
N PHE A 246 -17.73 6.50 -2.82
CA PHE A 246 -19.08 6.38 -2.25
C PHE A 246 -20.09 5.83 -3.27
N VAL A 247 -20.05 6.32 -4.50
CA VAL A 247 -20.92 5.81 -5.57
C VAL A 247 -20.61 4.34 -5.86
N ALA A 248 -19.33 3.97 -6.01
CA ALA A 248 -18.93 2.60 -6.26
C ALA A 248 -19.32 1.68 -5.09
N PHE A 249 -19.07 2.09 -3.85
CA PHE A 249 -19.45 1.35 -2.66
C PHE A 249 -20.97 1.14 -2.57
N SER A 250 -21.76 2.19 -2.79
CA SER A 250 -23.21 2.12 -2.77
C SER A 250 -23.77 1.16 -3.83
N ILE A 251 -23.14 1.09 -5.00
CA ILE A 251 -23.54 0.14 -6.04
C ILE A 251 -23.12 -1.29 -5.66
N VAL A 252 -21.85 -1.50 -5.31
CA VAL A 252 -21.31 -2.85 -5.13
C VAL A 252 -21.80 -3.48 -3.83
N VAL A 253 -21.70 -2.76 -2.72
CA VAL A 253 -22.12 -3.27 -1.41
C VAL A 253 -23.62 -3.05 -1.18
N GLY A 254 -24.14 -1.87 -1.51
CA GLY A 254 -25.55 -1.52 -1.24
C GLY A 254 -26.55 -2.16 -2.20
N VAL A 255 -26.28 -2.20 -3.52
CA VAL A 255 -27.23 -2.72 -4.52
C VAL A 255 -26.93 -4.16 -4.91
N LEU A 256 -25.64 -4.49 -5.18
CA LEU A 256 -25.26 -5.84 -5.59
C LEU A 256 -25.04 -6.79 -4.40
N HIS A 257 -25.13 -6.28 -3.18
CA HIS A 257 -24.98 -7.02 -1.92
C HIS A 257 -23.66 -7.83 -1.83
N VAL A 258 -22.60 -7.31 -2.43
CA VAL A 258 -21.25 -7.86 -2.27
C VAL A 258 -20.78 -7.55 -0.86
N GLU A 259 -20.26 -8.56 -0.18
CA GLU A 259 -19.76 -8.37 1.17
C GLU A 259 -18.59 -7.38 1.22
N PRO A 260 -18.50 -6.47 2.21
CA PRO A 260 -17.46 -5.43 2.27
C PRO A 260 -16.03 -5.95 2.21
N LEU A 261 -15.72 -7.09 2.87
CA LEU A 261 -14.37 -7.67 2.82
C LEU A 261 -14.03 -8.30 1.46
N MET A 262 -15.01 -8.85 0.75
CA MET A 262 -14.79 -9.30 -0.63
C MET A 262 -14.58 -8.12 -1.56
N TYR A 263 -15.31 -7.02 -1.35
CA TYR A 263 -15.09 -5.76 -2.07
C TYR A 263 -13.70 -5.17 -1.78
N LEU A 264 -13.24 -5.27 -0.53
CA LEU A 264 -11.86 -4.95 -0.15
C LEU A 264 -10.85 -5.81 -0.93
N ASN A 265 -11.08 -7.13 -1.01
CA ASN A 265 -10.18 -8.04 -1.73
C ASN A 265 -10.05 -7.67 -3.21
N TYR A 266 -11.16 -7.34 -3.88
CA TYR A 266 -11.09 -6.85 -5.27
C TYR A 266 -10.24 -5.58 -5.38
N GLY A 267 -10.36 -4.68 -4.40
CA GLY A 267 -9.52 -3.49 -4.31
C GLY A 267 -8.05 -3.80 -4.12
N VAL A 268 -7.71 -4.72 -3.22
CA VAL A 268 -6.34 -5.19 -2.98
C VAL A 268 -5.72 -5.76 -4.25
N CYS A 269 -6.43 -6.64 -4.95
CA CYS A 269 -5.96 -7.25 -6.19
C CYS A 269 -5.72 -6.21 -7.28
N TYR A 270 -6.65 -5.27 -7.43
CA TYR A 270 -6.50 -4.18 -8.39
C TYR A 270 -5.31 -3.27 -8.05
N CYS A 271 -5.15 -2.91 -6.78
CA CYS A 271 -4.06 -2.09 -6.28
C CYS A 271 -2.69 -2.77 -6.48
N PHE A 272 -2.62 -4.09 -6.32
CA PHE A 272 -1.45 -4.87 -6.66
C PHE A 272 -1.07 -4.68 -8.15
N GLY A 273 -2.03 -4.77 -9.06
CA GLY A 273 -1.82 -4.48 -10.49
C GLY A 273 -1.34 -3.05 -10.73
N VAL A 274 -1.92 -2.07 -10.03
CA VAL A 274 -1.53 -0.65 -10.11
C VAL A 274 -0.05 -0.48 -9.77
N PHE A 275 0.39 -0.97 -8.62
CA PHE A 275 1.78 -0.83 -8.19
C PHE A 275 2.75 -1.61 -9.08
N MET A 276 2.34 -2.77 -9.57
CA MET A 276 3.14 -3.53 -10.53
C MET A 276 3.37 -2.73 -11.83
N ILE A 277 2.32 -2.14 -12.41
CA ILE A 277 2.44 -1.31 -13.61
C ILE A 277 3.27 -0.06 -13.34
N MET A 278 3.07 0.61 -12.22
CA MET A 278 3.77 1.86 -11.91
C MET A 278 5.24 1.62 -11.56
N MET A 279 5.52 0.73 -10.63
CA MET A 279 6.86 0.57 -10.04
C MET A 279 7.73 -0.38 -10.85
N MET A 280 7.20 -1.55 -11.25
CA MET A 280 8.00 -2.54 -11.96
C MET A 280 8.03 -2.28 -13.47
N LEU A 281 6.89 -2.06 -14.09
CA LEU A 281 6.79 -1.83 -15.53
C LEU A 281 6.97 -0.35 -15.93
N GLN A 282 7.06 0.57 -14.95
CA GLN A 282 7.27 2.01 -15.21
C GLN A 282 6.28 2.56 -16.24
N MET A 283 4.99 2.27 -16.02
CA MET A 283 3.88 2.67 -16.88
C MET A 283 3.88 2.06 -18.29
N TRP A 284 4.73 1.05 -18.57
CA TRP A 284 4.65 0.28 -19.83
C TRP A 284 3.40 -0.63 -19.81
N PRO A 285 2.69 -0.80 -20.94
CA PRO A 285 2.91 -0.22 -22.26
C PRO A 285 2.28 1.18 -22.46
N GLY A 286 1.44 1.64 -21.54
CA GLY A 286 0.67 2.87 -21.69
C GLY A 286 1.50 4.12 -21.96
N ARG A 287 2.76 4.19 -21.46
CA ARG A 287 3.66 5.32 -21.70
C ARG A 287 4.07 5.49 -23.19
N LEU A 288 3.79 4.50 -24.04
CA LEU A 288 4.09 4.53 -25.46
C LEU A 288 3.02 5.23 -26.30
N ILE A 289 1.91 5.60 -25.70
CA ILE A 289 0.75 6.22 -26.36
C ILE A 289 0.29 7.45 -25.54
N PRO A 290 -0.58 8.32 -26.11
CA PRO A 290 -1.03 9.53 -25.40
C PRO A 290 -1.52 9.26 -23.99
N THR A 291 -1.18 10.14 -23.06
CA THR A 291 -1.29 9.95 -21.59
C THR A 291 -2.64 9.38 -21.13
N VAL A 292 -3.76 9.92 -21.60
CA VAL A 292 -5.08 9.45 -21.15
C VAL A 292 -5.40 8.05 -21.68
N LEU A 293 -5.15 7.81 -22.98
CA LEU A 293 -5.37 6.49 -23.57
C LEU A 293 -4.41 5.44 -22.98
N GLY A 294 -3.15 5.84 -22.77
CA GLY A 294 -2.15 5.00 -22.11
C GLY A 294 -2.52 4.66 -20.68
N GLY A 295 -3.05 5.64 -19.95
CA GLY A 295 -3.59 5.45 -18.62
C GLY A 295 -4.76 4.46 -18.62
N LEU A 296 -5.72 4.61 -19.53
CA LEU A 296 -6.86 3.68 -19.65
C LEU A 296 -6.40 2.25 -19.97
N LEU A 297 -5.44 2.09 -20.88
CA LEU A 297 -4.86 0.79 -21.18
C LEU A 297 -4.21 0.19 -19.93
N ASN A 298 -3.42 0.97 -19.19
CA ASN A 298 -2.78 0.51 -17.96
C ASN A 298 -3.81 0.14 -16.88
N LEU A 299 -4.89 0.90 -16.73
CA LEU A 299 -5.98 0.57 -15.80
C LEU A 299 -6.65 -0.76 -16.15
N ALA A 300 -6.88 -1.02 -17.43
CA ALA A 300 -7.40 -2.33 -17.87
C ALA A 300 -6.42 -3.47 -17.56
N LEU A 301 -5.12 -3.25 -17.82
CA LEU A 301 -4.08 -4.23 -17.48
C LEU A 301 -3.97 -4.46 -15.96
N CYS A 302 -4.15 -3.44 -15.13
CA CYS A 302 -4.18 -3.60 -13.67
C CYS A 302 -5.28 -4.59 -13.24
N ALA A 303 -6.46 -4.53 -13.84
CA ALA A 303 -7.54 -5.47 -13.55
C ALA A 303 -7.14 -6.92 -13.94
N VAL A 304 -6.58 -7.10 -15.13
CA VAL A 304 -6.13 -8.44 -15.58
C VAL A 304 -5.03 -8.99 -14.66
N ILE A 305 -4.03 -8.18 -14.35
CA ILE A 305 -2.94 -8.57 -13.44
C ILE A 305 -3.50 -8.88 -12.05
N GLY A 306 -4.42 -8.06 -11.56
CA GLY A 306 -5.06 -8.27 -10.27
C GLY A 306 -5.79 -9.61 -10.17
N VAL A 307 -6.56 -9.98 -11.21
CA VAL A 307 -7.22 -11.29 -11.27
C VAL A 307 -6.20 -12.44 -11.26
N ILE A 308 -5.18 -12.37 -12.12
CA ILE A 308 -4.15 -13.41 -12.17
C ILE A 308 -3.41 -13.53 -10.82
N ALA A 309 -3.06 -12.40 -10.22
CA ALA A 309 -2.37 -12.38 -8.93
C ALA A 309 -3.26 -12.96 -7.82
N ASN A 310 -4.55 -12.64 -7.82
CA ASN A 310 -5.50 -13.21 -6.87
C ASN A 310 -5.48 -14.73 -6.91
N GLU A 311 -5.69 -15.31 -8.09
CA GLU A 311 -5.72 -16.78 -8.26
C GLU A 311 -4.41 -17.44 -7.79
N LEU A 312 -3.26 -16.87 -8.18
CA LEU A 312 -1.95 -17.42 -7.82
C LEU A 312 -1.66 -17.29 -6.32
N VAL A 313 -1.95 -16.13 -5.74
CA VAL A 313 -1.70 -15.88 -4.31
C VAL A 313 -2.65 -16.68 -3.44
N TRP A 314 -3.93 -16.78 -3.81
CA TRP A 314 -4.89 -17.62 -3.09
C TRP A 314 -4.49 -19.10 -3.14
N ALA A 315 -4.11 -19.62 -4.31
CA ALA A 315 -3.64 -21.00 -4.45
C ALA A 315 -2.40 -21.26 -3.58
N PHE A 316 -1.46 -20.31 -3.51
CA PHE A 316 -0.30 -20.41 -2.63
C PHE A 316 -0.71 -20.39 -1.13
N CYS A 317 -1.54 -19.43 -0.74
CA CYS A 317 -1.97 -19.30 0.65
C CYS A 317 -2.78 -20.52 1.12
N ASP A 318 -3.66 -21.04 0.27
CA ASP A 318 -4.44 -22.25 0.55
C ASP A 318 -3.52 -23.47 0.72
N TRP A 319 -2.55 -23.63 -0.18
CA TRP A 319 -1.54 -24.69 -0.06
C TRP A 319 -0.70 -24.57 1.22
N HIS A 320 -0.33 -23.35 1.63
CA HIS A 320 0.58 -23.13 2.76
C HIS A 320 -0.15 -23.08 4.11
N PHE A 321 -1.25 -22.34 4.19
CA PHE A 321 -1.99 -22.11 5.43
C PHE A 321 -3.15 -23.10 5.64
N GLY A 322 -3.60 -23.79 4.58
CA GLY A 322 -4.65 -24.80 4.64
C GLY A 322 -5.94 -24.30 5.26
N GLU A 323 -6.46 -25.04 6.27
CA GLU A 323 -7.73 -24.70 6.95
C GLU A 323 -7.77 -23.31 7.58
N ALA A 324 -6.60 -22.72 7.89
CA ALA A 324 -6.53 -21.35 8.41
C ALA A 324 -6.95 -20.29 7.38
N MET A 325 -7.08 -20.66 6.10
CA MET A 325 -7.59 -19.81 5.01
C MET A 325 -9.12 -19.67 5.01
N ALA A 326 -9.83 -20.34 5.92
CA ALA A 326 -11.27 -20.17 6.04
C ALA A 326 -11.64 -18.67 6.15
N TYR A 327 -12.69 -18.28 5.41
CA TYR A 327 -13.16 -16.90 5.41
C TYR A 327 -13.43 -16.39 6.84
N PRO A 328 -12.99 -15.18 7.19
CA PRO A 328 -12.38 -14.11 6.37
C PRO A 328 -10.84 -14.14 6.32
N ASN A 329 -10.17 -15.08 6.99
CA ASN A 329 -8.72 -15.11 7.14
C ASN A 329 -7.99 -15.10 5.78
N GLY A 330 -8.54 -15.83 4.80
CA GLY A 330 -7.99 -15.89 3.46
C GLY A 330 -7.85 -14.52 2.79
N VAL A 331 -8.81 -13.62 2.99
CA VAL A 331 -8.76 -12.25 2.47
C VAL A 331 -7.54 -11.52 3.03
N PHE A 332 -7.29 -11.63 4.33
CA PHE A 332 -6.16 -10.96 4.99
C PHE A 332 -4.82 -11.59 4.65
N ALA A 333 -4.77 -12.92 4.53
CA ALA A 333 -3.56 -13.61 4.10
C ALA A 333 -3.16 -13.19 2.68
N ALA A 334 -4.09 -13.23 1.73
CA ALA A 334 -3.85 -12.81 0.36
C ALA A 334 -3.47 -11.31 0.28
N ALA A 335 -4.17 -10.44 1.00
CA ALA A 335 -3.84 -9.02 1.09
C ALA A 335 -2.45 -8.78 1.71
N GLY A 336 -2.09 -9.54 2.73
CA GLY A 336 -0.77 -9.49 3.38
C GLY A 336 0.36 -9.84 2.42
N VAL A 337 0.21 -10.89 1.60
CA VAL A 337 1.21 -11.27 0.58
C VAL A 337 1.28 -10.20 -0.51
N MET A 338 0.15 -9.76 -1.03
CA MET A 338 0.09 -8.82 -2.17
C MET A 338 0.53 -7.41 -1.78
N LEU A 339 -0.06 -6.82 -0.78
CA LEU A 339 0.20 -5.43 -0.41
C LEU A 339 1.09 -5.30 0.83
N GLY A 340 0.97 -6.20 1.81
CA GLY A 340 1.79 -6.15 3.01
C GLY A 340 3.26 -6.45 2.77
N LEU A 341 3.56 -7.39 1.90
CA LEU A 341 4.92 -7.82 1.58
C LEU A 341 5.41 -7.33 0.23
N SER A 342 4.70 -7.67 -0.84
CA SER A 342 5.20 -7.42 -2.21
C SER A 342 5.33 -5.94 -2.50
N PHE A 343 4.38 -5.10 -2.07
CA PHE A 343 4.41 -3.67 -2.35
C PHE A 343 5.63 -2.94 -1.73
N PRO A 344 5.94 -3.06 -0.42
CA PRO A 344 7.14 -2.43 0.13
C PRO A 344 8.43 -2.96 -0.52
N MET A 345 8.46 -4.25 -0.88
CA MET A 345 9.63 -4.82 -1.56
C MET A 345 9.80 -4.28 -2.98
N TRP A 346 8.72 -3.96 -3.69
CA TRP A 346 8.83 -3.28 -4.99
C TRP A 346 9.44 -1.89 -4.86
N GLY A 347 9.01 -1.10 -3.86
CA GLY A 347 9.61 0.19 -3.57
C GLY A 347 11.10 0.09 -3.25
N VAL A 348 11.47 -0.87 -2.41
CA VAL A 348 12.87 -1.13 -2.09
C VAL A 348 13.65 -1.55 -3.34
N TYR A 349 13.18 -2.55 -4.07
CA TYR A 349 13.92 -3.10 -5.21
C TYR A 349 13.95 -2.14 -6.41
N GLY A 350 12.81 -1.53 -6.76
CA GLY A 350 12.70 -0.62 -7.90
C GLY A 350 13.35 0.73 -7.66
N ASP A 351 13.02 1.39 -6.54
CA ASP A 351 13.43 2.77 -6.30
C ASP A 351 14.78 2.87 -5.59
N LEU A 352 15.04 2.01 -4.57
CA LEU A 352 16.26 2.14 -3.77
C LEU A 352 17.43 1.36 -4.34
N PHE A 353 17.21 0.14 -4.82
CA PHE A 353 18.23 -0.67 -5.48
C PHE A 353 18.31 -0.42 -6.99
N GLU A 354 17.40 0.36 -7.57
CA GLU A 354 17.39 0.69 -9.01
C GLU A 354 17.44 -0.57 -9.88
N PHE A 355 16.77 -1.65 -9.44
CA PHE A 355 16.78 -3.00 -10.03
C PHE A 355 18.15 -3.69 -10.02
N TRP A 356 19.09 -3.30 -9.17
CA TRP A 356 20.37 -4.02 -9.07
C TRP A 356 20.12 -5.52 -8.77
N PRO A 357 20.83 -6.47 -9.39
CA PRO A 357 22.03 -6.35 -10.28
C PRO A 357 21.72 -6.28 -11.78
N MET A 358 20.49 -5.95 -12.18
CA MET A 358 20.17 -5.83 -13.60
C MET A 358 20.94 -4.67 -14.25
N PRO A 359 21.20 -4.73 -15.59
CA PRO A 359 21.86 -3.64 -16.30
C PRO A 359 21.05 -2.35 -16.21
N ALA A 360 21.72 -1.21 -16.26
CA ALA A 360 21.03 0.10 -16.27
C ALA A 360 19.98 0.18 -17.39
N PRO A 361 18.88 0.95 -17.22
CA PRO A 361 17.88 1.11 -18.26
C PRO A 361 18.53 1.65 -19.53
N ALA A 362 18.12 1.11 -20.69
CA ALA A 362 18.51 1.68 -21.96
C ALA A 362 17.99 3.13 -22.03
N ALA A 363 18.83 4.05 -22.49
CA ALA A 363 18.40 5.40 -22.77
C ALA A 363 17.14 5.37 -23.65
N PRO A 364 16.13 6.21 -23.37
CA PRO A 364 15.00 6.35 -24.30
C PRO A 364 15.56 6.71 -25.67
N PRO A 365 14.96 6.18 -26.77
CA PRO A 365 15.33 6.65 -28.09
C PRO A 365 15.18 8.17 -28.11
N GLU A 366 16.21 8.87 -28.57
CA GLU A 366 16.13 10.31 -28.78
C GLU A 366 14.91 10.57 -29.64
N THR A 367 13.87 11.11 -29.03
CA THR A 367 12.74 11.64 -29.78
C THR A 367 13.25 12.93 -30.41
N ASP A 368 13.34 12.96 -31.73
CA ASP A 368 13.57 14.21 -32.47
C ASP A 368 12.69 15.31 -31.91
N PRO A 369 13.24 16.48 -31.64
CA PRO A 369 12.45 17.62 -31.14
C PRO A 369 11.42 18.01 -32.19
N GLN A 370 10.12 17.69 -31.89
CA GLN A 370 9.00 18.29 -32.61
C GLN A 370 8.48 19.49 -31.85
#